data_912cc02b31f79b46483a1059090ab8c7
#
_entry.id   912cc02b31f79b46483a1059090ab8c7
#
_cell.length_a   1.000
_cell.length_b   1.000
_cell.length_c   1.000
_cell.angle_alpha   90.00
_cell.angle_beta   90.00
_cell.angle_gamma   90.00
#
_symmetry.space_group_name_H-M   'P 1'
#
loop_
_entity.id
_entity.type
_entity.pdbx_description
1 polymer ?
#
loop_
_entity_poly.entity_id
_entity_poly.type
_entity_poly.pdbx_seq_one_letter_code
_entity_poly.pdbx_strand_id
1 'polypeptide(L)'
;IAKEVKSINPDIIVVADGITAVGVEKIDTTNIDILITGSQKALMLPPGLAMIGFSQKAVDRIGNGRGFYFNLANEIKKQKEGTTAFTPATTLIIALKAVLEKIINEIGLDELYQKTAKRHNALIESLKAIGLEIYPKAPAKSMATIINDQAEEIRKIMKNRFEVNMAGGQDHLKGKIF
;
A
#
# COMPACT_ATOMS: atom_id res chain seq x y z
N ILE A 1 -12.03 6.72 9.92
CA ILE A 1 -12.51 5.36 10.29
C ILE A 1 -11.83 4.91 11.58
N ALA A 2 -10.50 4.73 11.64
CA ALA A 2 -9.79 4.21 12.82
C ALA A 2 -10.11 4.98 14.10
N LYS A 3 -10.11 6.32 14.03
CA LYS A 3 -10.50 7.20 15.14
C LYS A 3 -11.91 6.92 15.65
N GLU A 4 -12.88 6.78 14.76
CA GLU A 4 -14.28 6.48 15.11
C GLU A 4 -14.42 5.10 15.76
N VAL A 5 -13.74 4.09 15.23
CA VAL A 5 -13.71 2.75 15.85
C VAL A 5 -13.17 2.82 17.27
N LYS A 6 -12.05 3.54 17.46
CA LYS A 6 -11.43 3.71 18.79
C LYS A 6 -12.29 4.53 19.76
N SER A 7 -13.10 5.47 19.28
CA SER A 7 -14.01 6.24 20.12
C SER A 7 -15.17 5.39 20.67
N ILE A 8 -15.58 4.35 19.93
CA ILE A 8 -16.62 3.42 20.37
C ILE A 8 -16.06 2.38 21.34
N ASN A 9 -14.93 1.80 20.99
CA ASN A 9 -14.23 0.83 21.84
C ASN A 9 -12.72 0.94 21.65
N PRO A 10 -12.00 1.52 22.63
CA PRO A 10 -10.56 1.69 22.56
C PRO A 10 -9.77 0.37 22.56
N ASP A 11 -10.41 -0.75 22.95
CA ASP A 11 -9.76 -2.06 23.02
C ASP A 11 -9.69 -2.80 21.69
N ILE A 12 -10.44 -2.37 20.69
CA ILE A 12 -10.36 -2.95 19.35
C ILE A 12 -8.96 -2.75 18.77
N ILE A 13 -8.40 -3.80 18.18
CA ILE A 13 -7.18 -3.73 17.38
C ILE A 13 -7.55 -3.34 15.97
N VAL A 14 -7.04 -2.20 15.51
CA VAL A 14 -7.25 -1.70 14.15
C VAL A 14 -6.08 -2.14 13.29
N VAL A 15 -6.38 -2.96 12.28
CA VAL A 15 -5.41 -3.43 11.28
C VAL A 15 -5.68 -2.71 9.97
N ALA A 16 -4.66 -2.05 9.42
CA ALA A 16 -4.75 -1.37 8.13
C ALA A 16 -3.83 -2.05 7.10
N ASP A 17 -4.43 -2.44 5.99
CA ASP A 17 -3.67 -2.80 4.79
C ASP A 17 -3.30 -1.51 4.07
N GLY A 18 -2.03 -1.13 4.18
CA GLY A 18 -1.44 0.04 3.54
C GLY A 18 -0.55 -0.30 2.34
N ILE A 19 -0.72 -1.48 1.73
CA ILE A 19 0.19 -1.97 0.69
C ILE A 19 0.32 -1.02 -0.51
N THR A 20 -0.73 -0.28 -0.83
CA THR A 20 -0.73 0.71 -1.92
C THR A 20 -0.66 2.16 -1.44
N ALA A 21 -0.63 2.41 -0.14
CA ALA A 21 -0.63 3.75 0.46
C ALA A 21 0.73 4.14 1.08
N VAL A 22 1.42 3.18 1.70
CA VAL A 22 2.75 3.41 2.28
C VAL A 22 3.75 3.80 1.18
N GLY A 23 4.42 4.95 1.36
CA GLY A 23 5.32 5.52 0.36
C GLY A 23 4.63 6.36 -0.73
N VAL A 24 3.30 6.44 -0.72
CA VAL A 24 2.48 7.23 -1.66
C VAL A 24 1.94 8.49 -1.03
N GLU A 25 1.38 8.37 0.17
CA GLU A 25 0.77 9.45 0.92
C GLU A 25 1.03 9.30 2.42
N LYS A 26 0.95 10.42 3.14
CA LYS A 26 1.13 10.42 4.59
C LYS A 26 -0.05 9.73 5.26
N ILE A 27 0.23 8.69 6.02
CA ILE A 27 -0.76 7.95 6.79
C ILE A 27 -0.70 8.39 8.25
N ASP A 28 -1.83 8.83 8.80
CA ASP A 28 -1.96 9.04 10.25
C ASP A 28 -2.14 7.69 10.93
N THR A 29 -1.10 7.24 11.62
CA THR A 29 -1.08 5.95 12.33
C THR A 29 -1.52 6.03 13.78
N THR A 30 -1.93 7.21 14.29
CA THR A 30 -2.27 7.43 15.71
C THR A 30 -3.29 6.43 16.24
N ASN A 31 -4.26 6.03 15.42
CA ASN A 31 -5.33 5.09 15.79
C ASN A 31 -5.24 3.75 15.07
N ILE A 32 -4.10 3.45 14.42
CA ILE A 32 -3.83 2.18 13.76
C ILE A 32 -2.89 1.37 14.64
N ASP A 33 -3.27 0.14 14.97
CA ASP A 33 -2.45 -0.74 15.80
C ASP A 33 -1.51 -1.61 14.97
N ILE A 34 -1.92 -1.98 13.76
CA ILE A 34 -1.10 -2.75 12.82
C ILE A 34 -1.23 -2.12 11.44
N LEU A 35 -0.09 -1.75 10.85
CA LEU A 35 -0.01 -1.28 9.47
C LEU A 35 0.82 -2.26 8.64
N ILE A 36 0.25 -2.75 7.56
CA ILE A 36 0.89 -3.74 6.68
C ILE A 36 1.22 -3.10 5.34
N THR A 37 2.41 -3.37 4.83
CA THR A 37 2.81 -3.01 3.46
C THR A 37 3.71 -4.07 2.84
N GLY A 38 3.97 -3.94 1.54
CA GLY A 38 4.79 -4.89 0.78
C GLY A 38 5.84 -4.21 -0.09
N SER A 39 6.83 -4.96 -0.51
CA SER A 39 7.97 -4.47 -1.29
C SER A 39 7.63 -4.03 -2.71
N GLN A 40 6.60 -4.63 -3.33
CA GLN A 40 6.33 -4.54 -4.78
C GLN A 40 5.45 -3.37 -5.23
N LYS A 41 5.09 -2.45 -4.36
CA LYS A 41 4.25 -1.27 -4.68
C LYS A 41 5.11 0.00 -4.74
N ALA A 42 4.87 0.97 -3.90
CA ALA A 42 5.60 2.24 -3.91
C ALA A 42 7.11 2.12 -3.68
N LEU A 43 7.55 1.06 -3.03
CA LEU A 43 8.97 0.77 -2.84
C LEU A 43 9.66 0.21 -4.08
N MET A 44 8.91 -0.10 -5.15
CA MET A 44 9.42 -0.51 -6.48
C MET A 44 10.39 -1.69 -6.48
N LEU A 45 10.26 -2.60 -5.51
CA LEU A 45 11.04 -3.83 -5.42
C LEU A 45 10.24 -5.02 -5.95
N PRO A 46 10.88 -6.14 -6.26
CA PRO A 46 10.16 -7.39 -6.50
C PRO A 46 9.27 -7.79 -5.31
N PRO A 47 8.17 -8.53 -5.53
CA PRO A 47 7.38 -9.09 -4.43
C PRO A 47 8.21 -10.10 -3.62
N GLY A 48 7.98 -10.17 -2.32
CA GLY A 48 8.64 -11.15 -1.44
C GLY A 48 8.93 -10.66 -0.03
N LEU A 49 8.71 -9.35 0.27
CA LEU A 49 8.77 -8.84 1.64
C LEU A 49 7.42 -8.25 2.05
N ALA A 50 7.01 -8.56 3.26
CA ALA A 50 5.96 -7.84 3.99
C ALA A 50 6.61 -7.08 5.15
N MET A 51 6.31 -5.79 5.24
CA MET A 51 6.71 -4.98 6.38
C MET A 51 5.47 -4.67 7.21
N ILE A 52 5.57 -4.89 8.52
CA ILE A 52 4.45 -4.73 9.44
C ILE A 52 4.88 -3.84 10.60
N GLY A 53 4.20 -2.69 10.73
CA GLY A 53 4.35 -1.81 11.89
C GLY A 53 3.34 -2.18 12.97
N PHE A 54 3.78 -2.20 14.23
CA PHE A 54 2.94 -2.55 15.37
C PHE A 54 2.90 -1.43 16.40
N SER A 55 1.73 -1.16 16.99
CA SER A 55 1.62 -0.45 18.25
C SER A 55 2.02 -1.38 19.41
N GLN A 56 2.41 -0.81 20.56
CA GLN A 56 2.69 -1.63 21.75
C GLN A 56 1.47 -2.47 22.14
N LYS A 57 0.26 -1.90 22.07
CA LYS A 57 -0.99 -2.62 22.29
C LYS A 57 -1.16 -3.86 21.41
N ALA A 58 -0.80 -3.75 20.11
CA ALA A 58 -0.86 -4.90 19.22
C ALA A 58 0.16 -5.97 19.60
N VAL A 59 1.39 -5.59 19.97
CA VAL A 59 2.42 -6.52 20.46
C VAL A 59 1.93 -7.28 21.69
N ASP A 60 1.36 -6.58 22.66
CA ASP A 60 0.84 -7.19 23.89
C ASP A 60 -0.31 -8.17 23.60
N ARG A 61 -1.15 -7.84 22.61
CA ARG A 61 -2.28 -8.69 22.20
C ARG A 61 -1.84 -9.96 21.43
N ILE A 62 -0.72 -9.91 20.71
CA ILE A 62 -0.14 -11.08 20.02
C ILE A 62 0.26 -12.16 21.04
N GLY A 63 0.73 -11.77 22.23
CA GLY A 63 1.14 -12.69 23.28
C GLY A 63 2.22 -13.67 22.79
N ASN A 64 2.02 -14.96 23.01
CA ASN A 64 2.95 -16.01 22.57
C ASN A 64 2.81 -16.37 21.08
N GLY A 65 1.86 -15.76 20.37
CA GLY A 65 1.58 -16.05 18.98
C GLY A 65 0.88 -17.40 18.77
N ARG A 66 0.55 -17.70 17.52
CA ARG A 66 -0.05 -18.96 17.10
C ARG A 66 0.59 -19.44 15.81
N GLY A 67 0.56 -20.75 15.60
CA GLY A 67 1.12 -21.37 14.40
C GLY A 67 2.63 -21.51 14.44
N PHE A 68 3.15 -22.26 13.46
CA PHE A 68 4.59 -22.52 13.34
C PHE A 68 5.29 -21.47 12.46
N TYR A 69 4.83 -21.29 11.21
CA TYR A 69 5.48 -20.45 10.22
C TYR A 69 5.08 -18.97 10.34
N PHE A 70 3.78 -18.67 10.29
CA PHE A 70 3.27 -17.29 10.44
C PHE A 70 3.09 -16.91 11.92
N ASN A 71 4.16 -17.04 12.70
CA ASN A 71 4.14 -16.68 14.11
C ASN A 71 4.81 -15.32 14.33
N LEU A 72 3.99 -14.26 14.42
CA LEU A 72 4.47 -12.90 14.59
C LEU A 72 5.24 -12.69 15.92
N ALA A 73 4.85 -13.39 16.99
CA ALA A 73 5.58 -13.27 18.27
C ALA A 73 7.02 -13.80 18.14
N ASN A 74 7.20 -14.92 17.45
CA ASN A 74 8.52 -15.48 17.20
C ASN A 74 9.35 -14.55 16.29
N GLU A 75 8.75 -14.01 15.23
CA GLU A 75 9.43 -13.09 14.31
C GLU A 75 9.85 -11.79 15.01
N ILE A 76 8.96 -11.16 15.80
CA ILE A 76 9.28 -9.98 16.60
C ILE A 76 10.44 -10.25 17.57
N LYS A 77 10.42 -11.40 18.24
CA LYS A 77 11.50 -11.82 19.15
C LYS A 77 12.82 -11.94 18.39
N LYS A 78 12.83 -12.66 17.27
CA LYS A 78 14.04 -12.91 16.48
C LYS A 78 14.61 -11.63 15.87
N GLN A 79 13.78 -10.71 15.40
CA GLN A 79 14.25 -9.42 14.88
C GLN A 79 14.88 -8.56 15.99
N LYS A 80 14.37 -8.59 17.22
CA LYS A 80 15.03 -7.94 18.37
C LYS A 80 16.41 -8.54 18.70
N GLU A 81 16.61 -9.80 18.37
CA GLU A 81 17.90 -10.50 18.50
C GLU A 81 18.83 -10.25 17.29
N GLY A 82 18.42 -9.45 16.31
CA GLY A 82 19.18 -9.15 15.09
C GLY A 82 19.16 -10.27 14.04
N THR A 83 18.17 -11.18 14.11
CA THR A 83 18.00 -12.30 13.18
C THR A 83 16.53 -12.43 12.74
N THR A 84 16.19 -13.49 12.03
CA THR A 84 14.84 -13.82 11.57
C THR A 84 14.42 -15.21 12.04
N ALA A 85 13.12 -15.48 12.11
CA ALA A 85 12.62 -16.79 12.52
C ALA A 85 12.96 -17.91 11.53
N PHE A 86 13.10 -17.57 10.26
CA PHE A 86 13.43 -18.47 9.15
C PHE A 86 14.46 -17.83 8.23
N THR A 87 14.95 -18.54 7.22
CA THR A 87 15.91 -18.02 6.26
C THR A 87 15.38 -16.74 5.59
N PRO A 88 16.06 -15.59 5.73
CA PRO A 88 15.58 -14.33 5.19
C PRO A 88 15.82 -14.22 3.70
N ALA A 89 14.98 -13.43 3.03
CA ALA A 89 15.18 -12.99 1.65
C ALA A 89 16.26 -11.89 1.60
N THR A 90 17.53 -12.25 1.85
CA THR A 90 18.63 -11.30 2.08
C THR A 90 18.81 -10.30 0.94
N THR A 91 18.71 -10.75 -0.31
CA THR A 91 18.84 -9.87 -1.48
C THR A 91 17.76 -8.79 -1.50
N LEU A 92 16.51 -9.15 -1.17
CA LEU A 92 15.41 -8.18 -1.10
C LEU A 92 15.57 -7.21 0.08
N ILE A 93 16.11 -7.67 1.20
CA ILE A 93 16.39 -6.82 2.37
C ILE A 93 17.46 -5.79 2.04
N ILE A 94 18.54 -6.19 1.35
CA ILE A 94 19.59 -5.28 0.87
C ILE A 94 19.00 -4.24 -0.11
N ALA A 95 18.18 -4.69 -1.05
CA ALA A 95 17.51 -3.80 -1.99
C ALA A 95 16.54 -2.84 -1.28
N LEU A 96 15.79 -3.32 -0.29
CA LEU A 96 14.92 -2.48 0.54
C LEU A 96 15.70 -1.40 1.28
N LYS A 97 16.86 -1.75 1.86
CA LYS A 97 17.74 -0.78 2.51
C LYS A 97 18.13 0.33 1.54
N ALA A 98 18.61 0.01 0.34
CA ALA A 98 19.02 0.99 -0.66
C ALA A 98 17.86 1.94 -1.08
N VAL A 99 16.65 1.39 -1.26
CA VAL A 99 15.46 2.19 -1.58
C VAL A 99 15.08 3.12 -0.43
N LEU A 100 15.08 2.63 0.81
CA LEU A 100 14.76 3.43 1.98
C LEU A 100 15.80 4.53 2.22
N GLU A 101 17.08 4.25 2.06
CA GLU A 101 18.15 5.24 2.16
C GLU A 101 17.95 6.35 1.12
N LYS A 102 17.63 5.99 -0.12
CA LYS A 102 17.33 6.96 -1.18
C LYS A 102 16.10 7.81 -0.85
N ILE A 103 15.02 7.19 -0.38
CA ILE A 103 13.79 7.91 -0.03
C ILE A 103 14.02 8.86 1.15
N ILE A 104 14.69 8.39 2.22
CA ILE A 104 14.81 9.13 3.48
C ILE A 104 15.91 10.18 3.38
N ASN A 105 17.06 9.86 2.80
CA ASN A 105 18.25 10.70 2.86
C ASN A 105 18.42 11.60 1.62
N GLU A 106 17.94 11.16 0.44
CA GLU A 106 18.14 11.93 -0.80
C GLU A 106 16.88 12.68 -1.24
N ILE A 107 15.70 12.03 -1.20
CA ILE A 107 14.45 12.61 -1.72
C ILE A 107 13.71 13.36 -0.59
N GLY A 108 13.55 12.73 0.57
CA GLY A 108 12.65 13.17 1.64
C GLY A 108 11.21 12.68 1.43
N LEU A 109 10.57 12.23 2.52
CA LEU A 109 9.21 11.70 2.46
C LEU A 109 8.18 12.74 2.02
N ASP A 110 8.29 13.97 2.51
CA ASP A 110 7.33 15.05 2.17
C ASP A 110 7.40 15.39 0.69
N GLU A 111 8.61 15.46 0.12
CA GLU A 111 8.79 15.69 -1.31
C GLU A 111 8.26 14.55 -2.16
N LEU A 112 8.48 13.29 -1.72
CA LEU A 112 7.91 12.11 -2.39
C LEU A 112 6.38 12.17 -2.42
N TYR A 113 5.74 12.51 -1.30
CA TYR A 113 4.29 12.65 -1.21
C TYR A 113 3.75 13.80 -2.09
N GLN A 114 4.42 14.94 -2.11
CA GLN A 114 4.05 16.07 -2.96
C GLN A 114 4.16 15.74 -4.45
N LYS A 115 5.25 15.09 -4.87
CA LYS A 115 5.43 14.64 -6.27
C LYS A 115 4.35 13.65 -6.68
N THR A 116 4.01 12.70 -5.82
CA THR A 116 2.96 11.72 -6.07
C THR A 116 1.58 12.39 -6.18
N ALA A 117 1.26 13.27 -5.24
CA ALA A 117 0.01 14.03 -5.27
C ALA A 117 -0.11 14.91 -6.52
N LYS A 118 0.97 15.58 -6.93
CA LYS A 118 1.00 16.40 -8.16
C LYS A 118 0.70 15.56 -9.40
N ARG A 119 1.35 14.41 -9.54
CA ARG A 119 1.12 13.48 -10.67
C ARG A 119 -0.31 12.95 -10.68
N HIS A 120 -0.80 12.52 -9.53
CA HIS A 120 -2.18 12.04 -9.38
C HIS A 120 -3.19 13.12 -9.77
N ASN A 121 -3.06 14.33 -9.23
CA ASN A 121 -3.99 15.41 -9.50
C ASN A 121 -3.98 15.80 -10.99
N ALA A 122 -2.80 15.89 -11.61
CA ALA A 122 -2.70 16.16 -13.04
C ALA A 122 -3.39 15.07 -13.88
N LEU A 123 -3.23 13.79 -13.52
CA LEU A 123 -3.92 12.69 -14.20
C LEU A 123 -5.44 12.79 -14.02
N ILE A 124 -5.93 12.99 -12.81
CA ILE A 124 -7.37 13.12 -12.52
C ILE A 124 -7.99 14.28 -13.30
N GLU A 125 -7.37 15.46 -13.30
CA GLU A 125 -7.88 16.62 -14.03
C GLU A 125 -7.85 16.40 -15.55
N SER A 126 -6.81 15.76 -16.08
CA SER A 126 -6.74 15.42 -17.50
C SER A 126 -7.84 14.44 -17.92
N LEU A 127 -8.09 13.42 -17.09
CA LEU A 127 -9.15 12.44 -17.36
C LEU A 127 -10.55 13.08 -17.32
N LYS A 128 -10.82 13.96 -16.36
CA LYS A 128 -12.05 14.75 -16.30
C LYS A 128 -12.22 15.66 -17.50
N ALA A 129 -11.13 16.32 -17.94
CA ALA A 129 -11.18 17.25 -19.07
C ALA A 129 -11.60 16.58 -20.40
N ILE A 130 -11.35 15.28 -20.54
CA ILE A 130 -11.82 14.49 -21.68
C ILE A 130 -13.15 13.77 -21.42
N GLY A 131 -13.86 14.14 -20.35
CA GLY A 131 -15.22 13.66 -20.06
C GLY A 131 -15.29 12.31 -19.36
N LEU A 132 -14.19 11.80 -18.80
CA LEU A 132 -14.19 10.54 -18.06
C LEU A 132 -14.58 10.74 -16.58
N GLU A 133 -15.38 9.83 -16.06
CA GLU A 133 -15.87 9.86 -14.69
C GLU A 133 -14.93 9.09 -13.75
N ILE A 134 -14.55 9.76 -12.66
CA ILE A 134 -13.73 9.15 -11.61
C ILE A 134 -14.63 8.35 -10.66
N TYR A 135 -14.41 7.05 -10.57
CA TYR A 135 -15.25 6.13 -9.80
C TYR A 135 -15.25 6.37 -8.29
N PRO A 136 -14.10 6.47 -7.57
CA PRO A 136 -14.11 6.62 -6.12
C PRO A 136 -14.44 8.06 -5.72
N LYS A 137 -15.31 8.23 -4.70
CA LYS A 137 -15.59 9.53 -4.09
C LYS A 137 -14.37 10.18 -3.43
N ALA A 138 -13.46 9.37 -2.91
CA ALA A 138 -12.19 9.79 -2.30
C ALA A 138 -11.06 8.94 -2.89
N PRO A 139 -10.50 9.33 -4.04
CA PRO A 139 -9.48 8.55 -4.74
C PRO A 139 -8.17 8.52 -3.95
N ALA A 140 -7.57 7.33 -3.82
CA ALA A 140 -6.22 7.15 -3.30
C ALA A 140 -5.19 7.76 -4.27
N LYS A 141 -4.13 8.36 -3.74
CA LYS A 141 -3.08 8.98 -4.57
C LYS A 141 -2.24 7.98 -5.37
N SER A 142 -2.37 6.70 -5.08
CA SER A 142 -1.66 5.62 -5.76
C SER A 142 -2.23 5.25 -7.13
N MET A 143 -3.48 5.65 -7.44
CA MET A 143 -4.15 5.25 -8.70
C MET A 143 -5.24 6.23 -9.09
N ALA A 144 -5.61 6.22 -10.39
CA ALA A 144 -6.85 6.79 -10.91
C ALA A 144 -7.73 5.63 -11.36
N THR A 145 -8.98 5.65 -10.95
CA THR A 145 -9.96 4.62 -11.33
C THR A 145 -11.13 5.27 -12.05
N ILE A 146 -11.39 4.84 -13.25
CA ILE A 146 -12.40 5.39 -14.15
C ILE A 146 -13.55 4.40 -14.28
N ILE A 147 -14.78 4.87 -14.20
CA ILE A 147 -15.95 4.07 -14.55
C ILE A 147 -16.33 4.34 -16.00
N ASN A 148 -16.52 3.27 -16.78
CA ASN A 148 -16.93 3.35 -18.18
C ASN A 148 -17.44 2.00 -18.66
N ASP A 149 -18.59 1.98 -19.35
CA ASP A 149 -19.18 0.74 -19.88
C ASP A 149 -18.32 0.07 -20.97
N GLN A 150 -17.41 0.82 -21.60
CA GLN A 150 -16.46 0.32 -22.60
C GLN A 150 -15.07 0.06 -22.01
N ALA A 151 -14.95 -0.13 -20.70
CA ALA A 151 -13.68 -0.26 -20.00
C ALA A 151 -12.73 -1.31 -20.63
N GLU A 152 -13.25 -2.49 -20.99
CA GLU A 152 -12.44 -3.55 -21.60
C GLU A 152 -12.00 -3.21 -23.04
N GLU A 153 -12.82 -2.52 -23.79
CA GLU A 153 -12.45 -2.08 -25.15
C GLU A 153 -11.36 -1.01 -25.09
N ILE A 154 -11.54 -0.01 -24.23
CA ILE A 154 -10.54 1.04 -23.99
C ILE A 154 -9.20 0.41 -23.59
N ARG A 155 -9.19 -0.51 -22.64
CA ARG A 155 -7.98 -1.22 -22.19
C ARG A 155 -7.29 -1.98 -23.34
N LYS A 156 -8.07 -2.67 -24.18
CA LYS A 156 -7.53 -3.39 -25.35
C LYS A 156 -6.90 -2.43 -26.36
N ILE A 157 -7.57 -1.32 -26.65
CA ILE A 157 -7.05 -0.30 -27.58
C ILE A 157 -5.76 0.30 -27.02
N MET A 158 -5.77 0.71 -25.76
CA MET A 158 -4.60 1.29 -25.10
C MET A 158 -3.39 0.34 -25.11
N LYS A 159 -3.62 -0.94 -24.82
CA LYS A 159 -2.57 -1.95 -24.89
C LYS A 159 -2.05 -2.16 -26.31
N ASN A 160 -2.94 -2.34 -27.29
CA ASN A 160 -2.55 -2.79 -28.64
C ASN A 160 -2.02 -1.66 -29.51
N ARG A 161 -2.51 -0.42 -29.33
CA ARG A 161 -2.11 0.72 -30.16
C ARG A 161 -1.05 1.61 -29.50
N PHE A 162 -1.04 1.67 -28.16
CA PHE A 162 -0.24 2.63 -27.41
C PHE A 162 0.73 1.94 -26.43
N GLU A 163 0.71 0.61 -26.33
CA GLU A 163 1.53 -0.18 -25.39
C GLU A 163 1.30 0.18 -23.92
N VAL A 164 0.15 0.79 -23.60
CA VAL A 164 -0.23 1.19 -22.24
C VAL A 164 -1.04 0.08 -21.60
N ASN A 165 -0.48 -0.55 -20.57
CA ASN A 165 -1.18 -1.55 -19.76
C ASN A 165 -1.93 -0.89 -18.61
N MET A 166 -3.24 -1.10 -18.55
CA MET A 166 -4.09 -0.63 -17.47
C MET A 166 -4.76 -1.81 -16.77
N ALA A 167 -4.86 -1.75 -15.44
CA ALA A 167 -5.60 -2.74 -14.67
C ALA A 167 -7.11 -2.64 -14.98
N GLY A 168 -7.83 -3.73 -14.87
CA GLY A 168 -9.29 -3.76 -14.96
C GLY A 168 -9.93 -3.99 -13.60
N GLY A 169 -11.23 -3.81 -13.54
CA GLY A 169 -12.01 -4.15 -12.36
C GLY A 169 -12.02 -5.64 -12.04
N GLN A 170 -12.29 -5.94 -10.78
CA GLN A 170 -12.45 -7.30 -10.28
C GLN A 170 -13.90 -7.52 -9.85
N ASP A 171 -14.31 -8.79 -9.72
CA ASP A 171 -15.64 -9.19 -9.27
C ASP A 171 -16.76 -8.42 -10.00
N HIS A 172 -17.62 -7.75 -9.27
CA HIS A 172 -18.76 -6.98 -9.78
C HIS A 172 -18.36 -5.72 -10.56
N LEU A 173 -17.11 -5.30 -10.49
CA LEU A 173 -16.54 -4.17 -11.25
C LEU A 173 -15.83 -4.60 -12.53
N LYS A 174 -15.75 -5.91 -12.80
CA LYS A 174 -15.13 -6.44 -14.03
C LYS A 174 -15.85 -5.89 -15.27
N GLY A 175 -15.06 -5.32 -16.17
CA GLY A 175 -15.57 -4.71 -17.39
C GLY A 175 -16.21 -3.32 -17.23
N LYS A 176 -16.29 -2.79 -15.99
CA LYS A 176 -16.91 -1.51 -15.70
C LYS A 176 -15.92 -0.41 -15.32
N ILE A 177 -14.72 -0.79 -14.85
CA ILE A 177 -13.67 0.16 -14.47
C ILE A 177 -12.32 -0.22 -15.06
N PHE A 178 -11.46 0.79 -15.18
CA PHE A 178 -10.03 0.64 -15.50
C PHE A 178 -9.21 1.69 -14.77
#